data_25f2e4909ba6d01f8fe468137169ba32
#
_entry.id   25f2e4909ba6d01f8fe468137169ba32
#
_cell.length_a   1.000
_cell.length_b   1.000
_cell.length_c   1.000
_cell.angle_alpha   90.00
_cell.angle_beta   90.00
_cell.angle_gamma   90.00
#
_symmetry.space_group_name_H-M   'P 1'
#
loop_
_entity.id
_entity.type
_entity.pdbx_description
1 polymer ?
#
loop_
_entity_poly.entity_id
_entity_poly.type
_entity_poly.pdbx_seq_one_letter_code
_entity_poly.pdbx_strand_id
1 'polypeptide(L)'
;RSLFIDRWSRVDLPEVVQLRESEKGSVVAELFSQDISVLRQQKFIPPIRFASPGRDGKTMIYGTLILPSNFDPEKSYPLVEHIYAGPQDFHVLKQFGIQVSERRLAELGFIIARIDGMGTNWRSKKFHDVCWKNLSDAGLPDRIAWLKAAAERYSWIDLSRIGIYGGSAGGQNALAAVLHHGQFYKAAASDCGCHDNRMDKIWWNEAWMGKLGPHYKQNSNVTHASKLQGDLLLT
;
A
#
# COMPACT_ATOMS: atom_id res chain seq x y z
N ARG A 1 -21.16 -37.30 4.28
CA ARG A 1 -20.21 -36.31 3.70
C ARG A 1 -20.27 -35.04 4.51
N SER A 2 -19.13 -34.54 5.00
CA SER A 2 -19.07 -33.24 5.64
C SER A 2 -18.90 -32.16 4.55
N LEU A 3 -19.61 -31.05 4.71
CA LEU A 3 -19.63 -29.93 3.78
C LEU A 3 -19.23 -28.65 4.54
N PHE A 4 -18.66 -27.69 3.83
CA PHE A 4 -18.40 -26.36 4.35
C PHE A 4 -18.78 -25.27 3.32
N ILE A 5 -19.06 -24.07 3.81
CA ILE A 5 -19.30 -22.91 2.97
C ILE A 5 -17.96 -22.19 2.79
N ASP A 6 -17.55 -22.04 1.53
CA ASP A 6 -16.37 -21.29 1.14
C ASP A 6 -16.81 -19.93 0.56
N ARG A 7 -16.31 -18.85 1.16
CA ARG A 7 -16.57 -17.47 0.73
C ARG A 7 -15.25 -16.79 0.41
N TRP A 8 -15.08 -16.37 -0.82
CA TRP A 8 -13.83 -15.80 -1.27
C TRP A 8 -14.02 -14.72 -2.35
N SER A 9 -13.02 -13.85 -2.47
CA SER A 9 -12.89 -12.87 -3.53
C SER A 9 -11.42 -12.58 -3.79
N ARG A 10 -11.12 -11.85 -4.85
CA ARG A 10 -9.81 -11.23 -5.08
C ARG A 10 -10.05 -9.76 -5.41
N VAL A 11 -8.98 -8.95 -5.40
CA VAL A 11 -9.10 -7.53 -5.73
C VAL A 11 -9.70 -7.28 -7.12
N ASP A 12 -9.49 -8.21 -8.03
CA ASP A 12 -9.94 -8.21 -9.43
C ASP A 12 -11.12 -9.16 -9.71
N LEU A 13 -11.60 -9.89 -8.69
CA LEU A 13 -12.69 -10.86 -8.82
C LEU A 13 -13.72 -10.64 -7.71
N PRO A 14 -15.01 -10.39 -8.07
CA PRO A 14 -16.08 -10.22 -7.09
C PRO A 14 -16.29 -11.46 -6.24
N GLU A 15 -17.04 -11.29 -5.15
CA GLU A 15 -17.28 -12.35 -4.17
C GLU A 15 -18.04 -13.52 -4.78
N VAL A 16 -17.58 -14.72 -4.45
CA VAL A 16 -18.23 -16.00 -4.75
C VAL A 16 -18.40 -16.77 -3.43
N VAL A 17 -19.59 -17.37 -3.27
CA VAL A 17 -19.90 -18.26 -2.14
C VAL A 17 -20.26 -19.63 -2.70
N GLN A 18 -19.58 -20.67 -2.22
CA GLN A 18 -19.69 -22.03 -2.70
C GLN A 18 -19.88 -23.01 -1.56
N LEU A 19 -20.67 -24.04 -1.79
CA LEU A 19 -20.73 -25.24 -0.95
C LEU A 19 -19.66 -26.21 -1.45
N ARG A 20 -18.78 -26.64 -0.56
CA ARG A 20 -17.67 -27.55 -0.89
C ARG A 20 -17.66 -28.79 -0.01
N GLU A 21 -17.14 -29.88 -0.55
CA GLU A 21 -16.87 -31.11 0.17
C GLU A 21 -15.59 -30.97 0.99
N SER A 22 -15.64 -31.35 2.29
CA SER A 22 -14.52 -31.12 3.21
C SER A 22 -13.28 -31.95 2.91
N GLU A 23 -13.42 -33.15 2.37
CA GLU A 23 -12.29 -34.06 2.12
C GLU A 23 -11.45 -33.64 0.90
N LYS A 24 -12.10 -33.22 -0.17
CA LYS A 24 -11.45 -32.92 -1.47
C LYS A 24 -11.45 -31.45 -1.84
N GLY A 25 -12.20 -30.61 -1.11
CA GLY A 25 -12.40 -29.22 -1.45
C GLY A 25 -13.17 -29.00 -2.76
N SER A 26 -13.76 -30.07 -3.35
CA SER A 26 -14.51 -29.99 -4.59
C SER A 26 -15.77 -29.16 -4.42
N VAL A 27 -16.10 -28.33 -5.43
CA VAL A 27 -17.33 -27.53 -5.45
C VAL A 27 -18.52 -28.45 -5.65
N VAL A 28 -19.49 -28.40 -4.74
CA VAL A 28 -20.77 -29.11 -4.82
C VAL A 28 -21.82 -28.21 -5.47
N ALA A 29 -21.87 -26.94 -5.09
CA ALA A 29 -22.79 -25.96 -5.64
C ALA A 29 -22.24 -24.54 -5.48
N GLU A 30 -22.52 -23.66 -6.43
CA GLU A 30 -22.39 -22.22 -6.24
C GLU A 30 -23.67 -21.69 -5.57
N LEU A 31 -23.51 -21.02 -4.44
CA LEU A 31 -24.63 -20.48 -3.65
C LEU A 31 -24.89 -19.00 -3.97
N PHE A 32 -23.83 -18.27 -4.32
CA PHE A 32 -23.91 -16.84 -4.63
C PHE A 32 -22.70 -16.41 -5.44
N SER A 33 -22.94 -15.51 -6.40
CA SER A 33 -21.91 -14.78 -7.14
C SER A 33 -22.32 -13.32 -7.21
N GLN A 34 -21.44 -12.43 -6.75
CA GLN A 34 -21.73 -11.01 -6.71
C GLN A 34 -21.85 -10.46 -8.15
N ASP A 35 -23.02 -9.92 -8.47
CA ASP A 35 -23.23 -9.23 -9.75
C ASP A 35 -22.54 -7.86 -9.75
N ILE A 36 -21.68 -7.64 -10.74
CA ILE A 36 -20.99 -6.36 -11.00
C ILE A 36 -21.34 -5.77 -12.36
N SER A 37 -22.46 -6.17 -12.95
CA SER A 37 -22.90 -5.71 -14.28
C SER A 37 -23.00 -4.19 -14.35
N VAL A 38 -23.53 -3.54 -13.31
CA VAL A 38 -23.64 -2.06 -13.20
C VAL A 38 -22.24 -1.42 -13.20
N LEU A 39 -21.28 -1.98 -12.45
CA LEU A 39 -19.91 -1.47 -12.42
C LEU A 39 -19.25 -1.59 -13.80
N ARG A 40 -19.47 -2.71 -14.50
CA ARG A 40 -18.96 -2.92 -15.87
C ARG A 40 -19.55 -1.92 -16.86
N GLN A 41 -20.86 -1.63 -16.77
CA GLN A 41 -21.49 -0.59 -17.58
C GLN A 41 -20.88 0.80 -17.33
N GLN A 42 -20.44 1.08 -16.12
CA GLN A 42 -19.75 2.29 -15.72
C GLN A 42 -18.23 2.27 -16.02
N LYS A 43 -17.76 1.33 -16.84
CA LYS A 43 -16.34 1.18 -17.21
C LYS A 43 -15.41 0.98 -16.01
N PHE A 44 -15.90 0.30 -14.97
CA PHE A 44 -15.07 -0.04 -13.83
C PHE A 44 -13.87 -0.91 -14.26
N ILE A 45 -12.65 -0.42 -14.00
CA ILE A 45 -11.41 -1.16 -14.23
C ILE A 45 -10.96 -1.74 -12.88
N PRO A 46 -10.93 -3.07 -12.69
CA PRO A 46 -10.40 -3.67 -11.47
C PRO A 46 -8.95 -3.23 -11.22
N PRO A 47 -8.50 -3.13 -9.96
CA PRO A 47 -7.10 -2.85 -9.67
C PRO A 47 -6.16 -3.88 -10.29
N ILE A 48 -5.07 -3.42 -10.89
CA ILE A 48 -4.03 -4.29 -11.45
C ILE A 48 -3.15 -4.80 -10.31
N ARG A 49 -2.96 -6.10 -10.21
CA ARG A 49 -2.02 -6.72 -9.28
C ARG A 49 -0.64 -6.79 -9.91
N PHE A 50 0.36 -6.32 -9.18
CA PHE A 50 1.74 -6.40 -9.63
C PHE A 50 2.66 -6.83 -8.47
N ALA A 51 3.72 -7.56 -8.80
CA ALA A 51 4.71 -8.00 -7.83
C ALA A 51 6.11 -7.94 -8.45
N SER A 52 7.07 -7.52 -7.65
CA SER A 52 8.48 -7.47 -8.04
C SER A 52 9.38 -7.76 -6.84
N PRO A 53 10.65 -8.14 -7.03
CA PRO A 53 11.61 -8.21 -5.95
C PRO A 53 11.78 -6.86 -5.23
N GLY A 54 11.92 -6.91 -3.90
CA GLY A 54 12.23 -5.75 -3.07
C GLY A 54 13.72 -5.42 -3.03
N ARG A 55 14.13 -4.65 -2.01
CA ARG A 55 15.49 -4.14 -1.80
C ARG A 55 16.60 -5.21 -1.80
N ASP A 56 16.27 -6.44 -1.44
CA ASP A 56 17.20 -7.58 -1.37
C ASP A 56 17.29 -8.36 -2.71
N GLY A 57 16.55 -7.94 -3.74
CA GLY A 57 16.50 -8.59 -5.04
C GLY A 57 15.83 -9.99 -5.03
N LYS A 58 15.22 -10.42 -3.93
CA LYS A 58 14.67 -11.78 -3.74
C LYS A 58 13.27 -11.80 -3.16
N THR A 59 13.02 -11.03 -2.10
CA THR A 59 11.74 -11.02 -1.41
C THR A 59 10.70 -10.32 -2.27
N MET A 60 9.66 -11.05 -2.67
CA MET A 60 8.59 -10.48 -3.49
C MET A 60 7.80 -9.43 -2.71
N ILE A 61 7.68 -8.26 -3.28
CA ILE A 61 6.84 -7.16 -2.81
C ILE A 61 5.57 -7.16 -3.67
N TYR A 62 4.43 -7.11 -2.99
CA TYR A 62 3.13 -7.10 -3.64
C TYR A 62 2.52 -5.71 -3.59
N GLY A 63 1.83 -5.34 -4.66
CA GLY A 63 1.10 -4.08 -4.74
C GLY A 63 -0.06 -4.14 -5.72
N THR A 64 -0.83 -3.07 -5.74
CA THR A 64 -1.94 -2.87 -6.66
C THR A 64 -1.88 -1.48 -7.27
N LEU A 65 -2.31 -1.36 -8.54
CA LEU A 65 -2.48 -0.10 -9.24
C LEU A 65 -3.96 0.11 -9.54
N ILE A 66 -4.47 1.29 -9.23
CA ILE A 66 -5.84 1.72 -9.53
C ILE A 66 -5.76 2.79 -10.61
N LEU A 67 -6.49 2.56 -11.70
CA LEU A 67 -6.51 3.40 -12.88
C LEU A 67 -7.77 4.27 -12.91
N PRO A 68 -7.74 5.46 -13.56
CA PRO A 68 -8.94 6.25 -13.82
C PRO A 68 -9.88 5.52 -14.78
N SER A 69 -11.17 5.86 -14.77
CA SER A 69 -12.18 5.23 -15.63
C SER A 69 -11.96 5.50 -17.12
N ASN A 70 -11.31 6.62 -17.44
CA ASN A 70 -10.94 7.06 -18.79
C ASN A 70 -9.48 6.74 -19.13
N PHE A 71 -8.90 5.71 -18.51
CA PHE A 71 -7.51 5.32 -18.72
C PHE A 71 -7.22 5.07 -20.20
N ASP A 72 -6.09 5.64 -20.66
CA ASP A 72 -5.58 5.52 -22.01
C ASP A 72 -4.10 5.07 -21.95
N PRO A 73 -3.76 3.87 -22.42
CA PRO A 73 -2.41 3.33 -22.34
C PRO A 73 -1.35 4.12 -23.13
N GLU A 74 -1.76 5.00 -24.04
CA GLU A 74 -0.86 5.85 -24.82
C GLU A 74 -0.48 7.16 -24.09
N LYS A 75 -1.11 7.43 -22.94
CA LYS A 75 -0.82 8.59 -22.11
C LYS A 75 0.15 8.27 -21.01
N SER A 76 0.83 9.31 -20.50
CA SER A 76 1.70 9.23 -19.34
C SER A 76 1.03 9.85 -18.11
N TYR A 77 1.02 9.12 -16.99
CA TYR A 77 0.31 9.50 -15.79
C TYR A 77 1.26 9.73 -14.61
N PRO A 78 1.08 10.81 -13.84
CA PRO A 78 1.67 10.90 -12.51
C PRO A 78 1.11 9.78 -11.62
N LEU A 79 1.92 9.32 -10.68
CA LEU A 79 1.51 8.28 -9.75
C LEU A 79 1.51 8.83 -8.32
N VAL A 80 0.48 8.47 -7.56
CA VAL A 80 0.40 8.78 -6.13
C VAL A 80 0.30 7.46 -5.35
N GLU A 81 1.24 7.25 -4.45
CA GLU A 81 1.21 6.11 -3.53
C GLU A 81 0.32 6.42 -2.32
N HIS A 82 -0.68 5.60 -2.06
CA HIS A 82 -1.40 5.56 -0.79
C HIS A 82 -0.66 4.64 0.16
N ILE A 83 0.06 5.20 1.13
CA ILE A 83 0.88 4.44 2.07
C ILE A 83 0.19 4.26 3.43
N TYR A 84 0.29 3.05 3.95
CA TYR A 84 0.08 2.75 5.37
C TYR A 84 1.02 1.59 5.74
N ALA A 85 2.16 1.90 6.35
CA ALA A 85 3.18 0.91 6.72
C ALA A 85 3.21 0.65 8.24
N GLY A 86 2.09 0.86 8.92
CA GLY A 86 1.93 0.48 10.32
C GLY A 86 2.17 -1.03 10.49
N PRO A 87 3.09 -1.45 11.39
CA PRO A 87 3.52 -2.84 11.50
C PRO A 87 2.44 -3.80 12.00
N GLN A 88 1.29 -3.31 12.45
CA GLN A 88 0.18 -4.13 12.95
C GLN A 88 -0.59 -4.84 11.83
N ASP A 89 -0.50 -4.37 10.56
CA ASP A 89 -1.32 -4.91 9.48
C ASP A 89 -0.62 -4.81 8.11
N PHE A 90 -1.33 -5.20 7.06
CA PHE A 90 -1.00 -5.02 5.65
C PHE A 90 -1.92 -3.95 5.04
N HIS A 91 -1.53 -3.39 3.90
CA HIS A 91 -2.28 -2.31 3.23
C HIS A 91 -2.71 -2.66 1.79
N VAL A 92 -2.05 -3.62 1.15
CA VAL A 92 -2.40 -4.07 -0.20
C VAL A 92 -3.79 -4.67 -0.22
N LEU A 93 -4.57 -4.29 -1.23
CA LEU A 93 -5.92 -4.80 -1.44
C LEU A 93 -5.90 -6.31 -1.70
N LYS A 94 -6.69 -7.06 -0.95
CA LYS A 94 -6.80 -8.53 -1.09
C LYS A 94 -8.19 -8.97 -1.53
N GLN A 95 -9.21 -8.18 -1.22
CA GLN A 95 -10.60 -8.47 -1.53
C GLN A 95 -11.14 -7.52 -2.59
N PHE A 96 -12.19 -7.94 -3.28
CA PHE A 96 -12.92 -7.09 -4.21
C PHE A 96 -13.56 -5.91 -3.47
N GLY A 97 -13.50 -4.75 -4.09
CA GLY A 97 -14.13 -3.54 -3.56
C GLY A 97 -13.97 -2.39 -4.56
N ILE A 98 -14.74 -1.33 -4.37
CA ILE A 98 -14.76 -0.18 -5.29
C ILE A 98 -13.60 0.78 -5.04
N GLN A 99 -13.02 0.80 -3.83
CA GLN A 99 -11.94 1.73 -3.42
C GLN A 99 -12.27 3.20 -3.73
N VAL A 100 -13.37 3.69 -3.18
CA VAL A 100 -13.95 5.00 -3.53
C VAL A 100 -12.95 6.14 -3.37
N SER A 101 -12.17 6.15 -2.28
CA SER A 101 -11.21 7.23 -1.99
C SER A 101 -10.09 7.30 -3.04
N GLU A 102 -9.49 6.16 -3.34
CA GLU A 102 -8.41 6.06 -4.33
C GLU A 102 -8.93 6.36 -5.74
N ARG A 103 -10.14 5.91 -6.07
CA ARG A 103 -10.72 6.18 -7.38
C ARG A 103 -11.04 7.66 -7.59
N ARG A 104 -11.51 8.37 -6.56
CA ARG A 104 -11.70 9.83 -6.66
C ARG A 104 -10.42 10.55 -7.04
N LEU A 105 -9.26 10.13 -6.49
CA LEU A 105 -7.97 10.67 -6.88
C LEU A 105 -7.58 10.22 -8.29
N ALA A 106 -7.83 8.95 -8.65
CA ALA A 106 -7.53 8.45 -9.99
C ALA A 106 -8.30 9.23 -11.07
N GLU A 107 -9.58 9.57 -10.84
CA GLU A 107 -10.40 10.37 -11.76
C GLU A 107 -9.84 11.79 -12.01
N LEU A 108 -8.94 12.29 -11.16
CA LEU A 108 -8.19 13.53 -11.39
C LEU A 108 -6.99 13.33 -12.34
N GLY A 109 -6.78 12.13 -12.85
CA GLY A 109 -5.71 11.82 -13.80
C GLY A 109 -4.46 11.23 -13.16
N PHE A 110 -4.57 10.62 -11.98
CA PHE A 110 -3.47 9.91 -11.31
C PHE A 110 -3.61 8.39 -11.45
N ILE A 111 -2.48 7.69 -11.42
CA ILE A 111 -2.44 6.28 -11.06
C ILE A 111 -2.25 6.19 -9.54
N ILE A 112 -3.06 5.38 -8.85
CA ILE A 112 -2.91 5.20 -7.40
C ILE A 112 -2.30 3.84 -7.11
N ALA A 113 -1.20 3.83 -6.36
CA ALA A 113 -0.53 2.60 -5.93
C ALA A 113 -0.78 2.32 -4.44
N ARG A 114 -0.97 1.04 -4.09
CA ARG A 114 -0.88 0.53 -2.71
C ARG A 114 0.12 -0.61 -2.68
N ILE A 115 1.10 -0.55 -1.78
CA ILE A 115 2.24 -1.47 -1.76
C ILE A 115 2.48 -1.90 -0.30
N ASP A 116 2.87 -3.16 -0.07
CA ASP A 116 3.36 -3.65 1.21
C ASP A 116 4.87 -3.94 1.13
N GLY A 117 5.68 -2.98 1.58
CA GLY A 117 7.11 -3.16 1.76
C GLY A 117 7.44 -3.98 3.01
N MET A 118 8.70 -4.37 3.17
CA MET A 118 9.18 -5.05 4.37
C MET A 118 8.91 -4.19 5.61
N GLY A 119 8.49 -4.83 6.71
CA GLY A 119 8.05 -4.18 7.94
C GLY A 119 6.53 -4.24 8.16
N THR A 120 5.72 -4.47 7.13
CA THR A 120 4.30 -4.75 7.29
C THR A 120 4.06 -6.19 7.76
N ASN A 121 2.83 -6.48 8.25
CA ASN A 121 2.51 -7.76 8.87
C ASN A 121 1.97 -8.81 7.88
N TRP A 122 1.58 -9.97 8.40
CA TRP A 122 0.95 -11.11 7.72
C TRP A 122 1.84 -11.82 6.68
N ARG A 123 3.16 -11.70 6.87
CA ARG A 123 4.17 -12.44 6.13
C ARG A 123 5.14 -13.14 7.09
N SER A 124 6.36 -13.46 6.68
CA SER A 124 7.32 -14.08 7.56
C SER A 124 7.81 -13.10 8.65
N LYS A 125 8.27 -13.66 9.79
CA LYS A 125 8.89 -12.87 10.86
C LYS A 125 10.04 -12.00 10.32
N LYS A 126 10.91 -12.57 9.48
CA LYS A 126 12.02 -11.84 8.84
C LYS A 126 11.55 -10.63 8.03
N PHE A 127 10.42 -10.75 7.34
CA PHE A 127 9.83 -9.64 6.59
C PHE A 127 9.32 -8.55 7.53
N HIS A 128 8.65 -8.94 8.60
CA HIS A 128 8.07 -8.03 9.58
C HIS A 128 9.13 -7.33 10.44
N ASP A 129 10.17 -8.04 10.88
CA ASP A 129 11.17 -7.52 11.82
C ASP A 129 11.99 -6.34 11.27
N VAL A 130 11.90 -6.02 9.97
CA VAL A 130 12.51 -4.82 9.38
C VAL A 130 12.02 -3.54 10.04
N CYS A 131 10.79 -3.53 10.57
CA CYS A 131 10.21 -2.39 11.28
C CYS A 131 10.78 -2.20 12.71
N TRP A 132 11.39 -3.25 13.30
CA TRP A 132 11.82 -3.21 14.69
C TRP A 132 12.85 -2.10 14.95
N LYS A 133 12.48 -1.12 15.80
CA LYS A 133 13.26 0.08 16.07
C LYS A 133 13.59 0.93 14.84
N ASN A 134 12.79 0.80 13.79
CA ASN A 134 13.07 1.34 12.45
C ASN A 134 11.79 1.75 11.69
N LEU A 135 10.89 2.47 12.38
CA LEU A 135 9.60 2.86 11.79
C LEU A 135 9.73 3.86 10.63
N SER A 136 10.81 4.66 10.59
CA SER A 136 11.04 5.61 9.50
C SER A 136 11.40 4.94 8.17
N ASP A 137 11.84 3.67 8.18
CA ASP A 137 12.07 2.90 6.95
C ASP A 137 10.78 2.71 6.15
N ALA A 138 9.67 2.38 6.83
CA ALA A 138 8.33 2.22 6.24
C ALA A 138 8.29 1.34 4.97
N GLY A 139 9.30 0.49 4.75
CA GLY A 139 9.46 -0.27 3.51
C GLY A 139 9.73 0.61 2.28
N LEU A 140 10.15 1.86 2.43
CA LEU A 140 10.34 2.80 1.32
C LEU A 140 11.34 2.31 0.26
N PRO A 141 12.49 1.70 0.61
CA PRO A 141 13.37 1.13 -0.41
C PRO A 141 12.71 0.03 -1.25
N ASP A 142 11.84 -0.79 -0.65
CA ASP A 142 11.10 -1.84 -1.36
C ASP A 142 10.04 -1.24 -2.28
N ARG A 143 9.32 -0.22 -1.81
CA ARG A 143 8.30 0.51 -2.55
C ARG A 143 8.88 1.21 -3.76
N ILE A 144 10.04 1.86 -3.61
CA ILE A 144 10.77 2.50 -4.71
C ILE A 144 11.22 1.45 -5.74
N ALA A 145 11.74 0.30 -5.30
CA ALA A 145 12.12 -0.79 -6.21
C ALA A 145 10.90 -1.31 -6.98
N TRP A 146 9.78 -1.50 -6.28
CA TRP A 146 8.52 -1.93 -6.88
C TRP A 146 7.99 -0.94 -7.92
N LEU A 147 7.98 0.37 -7.59
CA LEU A 147 7.51 1.44 -8.49
C LEU A 147 8.38 1.53 -9.75
N LYS A 148 9.71 1.37 -9.62
CA LYS A 148 10.62 1.31 -10.76
C LYS A 148 10.32 0.12 -11.67
N ALA A 149 10.17 -1.08 -11.08
CA ALA A 149 9.83 -2.28 -11.83
C ALA A 149 8.43 -2.19 -12.49
N ALA A 150 7.47 -1.53 -11.81
CA ALA A 150 6.16 -1.28 -12.39
C ALA A 150 6.25 -0.34 -13.61
N ALA A 151 7.08 0.71 -13.55
CA ALA A 151 7.27 1.63 -14.68
C ALA A 151 8.03 0.98 -15.86
N GLU A 152 8.94 0.05 -15.60
CA GLU A 152 9.56 -0.78 -16.65
C GLU A 152 8.53 -1.67 -17.37
N ARG A 153 7.52 -2.14 -16.65
CA ARG A 153 6.44 -2.98 -17.18
C ARG A 153 5.33 -2.17 -17.86
N TYR A 154 5.07 -0.98 -17.36
CA TYR A 154 3.94 -0.13 -17.75
C TYR A 154 4.45 1.27 -18.11
N SER A 155 4.65 1.52 -19.41
CA SER A 155 5.20 2.76 -19.97
C SER A 155 4.39 4.02 -19.65
N TRP A 156 3.13 3.87 -19.25
CA TRP A 156 2.25 4.96 -18.84
C TRP A 156 2.51 5.49 -17.42
N ILE A 157 3.40 4.87 -16.61
CA ILE A 157 3.82 5.39 -15.30
C ILE A 157 4.95 6.40 -15.48
N ASP A 158 4.76 7.62 -15.01
CA ASP A 158 5.77 8.67 -15.01
C ASP A 158 6.50 8.76 -13.67
N LEU A 159 7.70 8.19 -13.59
CA LEU A 159 8.53 8.22 -12.38
C LEU A 159 9.06 9.64 -12.03
N SER A 160 8.97 10.61 -12.92
CA SER A 160 9.35 11.98 -12.62
C SER A 160 8.31 12.73 -11.79
N ARG A 161 7.07 12.19 -11.72
CA ARG A 161 5.92 12.78 -11.04
C ARG A 161 5.31 11.81 -10.04
N ILE A 162 6.07 11.45 -9.01
CA ILE A 162 5.62 10.53 -7.95
C ILE A 162 5.27 11.32 -6.68
N GLY A 163 4.02 11.19 -6.24
CA GLY A 163 3.55 11.67 -4.94
C GLY A 163 3.27 10.54 -3.97
N ILE A 164 3.06 10.88 -2.69
CA ILE A 164 2.72 9.93 -1.64
C ILE A 164 1.75 10.57 -0.64
N TYR A 165 0.78 9.81 -0.14
CA TYR A 165 -0.09 10.29 0.94
C TYR A 165 -0.48 9.16 1.89
N GLY A 166 -0.82 9.54 3.12
CA GLY A 166 -1.31 8.61 4.12
C GLY A 166 -1.74 9.29 5.41
N GLY A 167 -2.55 8.59 6.19
CA GLY A 167 -3.03 9.05 7.49
C GLY A 167 -2.43 8.25 8.65
N SER A 168 -2.33 8.85 9.84
CA SER A 168 -1.82 8.20 11.06
C SER A 168 -0.40 7.66 10.84
N ALA A 169 -0.15 6.36 11.03
CA ALA A 169 1.13 5.75 10.67
C ALA A 169 1.51 6.03 9.21
N GLY A 170 0.53 6.04 8.30
CA GLY A 170 0.73 6.42 6.89
C GLY A 170 1.16 7.88 6.73
N GLY A 171 0.66 8.79 7.56
CA GLY A 171 1.10 10.19 7.60
C GLY A 171 2.56 10.32 8.02
N GLN A 172 2.96 9.60 9.08
CA GLN A 172 4.37 9.50 9.46
C GLN A 172 5.24 8.99 8.31
N ASN A 173 4.77 7.94 7.61
CA ASN A 173 5.49 7.33 6.50
C ASN A 173 5.58 8.26 5.27
N ALA A 174 4.49 8.97 4.93
CA ALA A 174 4.47 9.90 3.81
C ALA A 174 5.46 11.06 4.00
N LEU A 175 5.52 11.63 5.22
CA LEU A 175 6.53 12.64 5.54
C LEU A 175 7.95 12.05 5.49
N ALA A 176 8.17 10.85 6.05
CA ALA A 176 9.48 10.19 5.99
C ALA A 176 9.96 10.00 4.53
N ALA A 177 9.05 9.73 3.59
CA ALA A 177 9.37 9.57 2.18
C ALA A 177 10.02 10.82 1.58
N VAL A 178 9.48 12.02 1.81
CA VAL A 178 10.06 13.27 1.28
C VAL A 178 11.25 13.79 2.11
N LEU A 179 11.42 13.32 3.36
CA LEU A 179 12.61 13.62 4.16
C LEU A 179 13.83 12.76 3.76
N HIS A 180 13.60 11.50 3.40
CA HIS A 180 14.68 10.55 3.17
C HIS A 180 14.84 10.12 1.70
N HIS A 181 13.80 10.29 0.89
CA HIS A 181 13.73 9.89 -0.52
C HIS A 181 13.13 10.98 -1.42
N GLY A 182 13.33 12.27 -1.09
CA GLY A 182 12.79 13.41 -1.85
C GLY A 182 13.32 13.51 -3.29
N GLN A 183 14.43 12.83 -3.62
CA GLN A 183 14.86 12.67 -5.01
C GLN A 183 13.86 11.85 -5.83
N PHE A 184 13.12 10.95 -5.18
CA PHE A 184 12.14 10.07 -5.81
C PHE A 184 10.71 10.61 -5.63
N TYR A 185 10.26 10.82 -4.38
CA TYR A 185 8.94 11.38 -4.07
C TYR A 185 8.98 12.91 -4.15
N LYS A 186 8.15 13.51 -5.01
CA LYS A 186 8.13 14.95 -5.29
C LYS A 186 7.19 15.73 -4.39
N ALA A 187 6.13 15.06 -3.90
CA ALA A 187 5.14 15.68 -3.02
C ALA A 187 4.61 14.65 -2.02
N ALA A 188 4.31 15.10 -0.81
CA ALA A 188 3.66 14.30 0.22
C ALA A 188 2.46 15.01 0.82
N ALA A 189 1.38 14.26 1.09
CA ALA A 189 0.32 14.70 1.98
C ALA A 189 0.30 13.79 3.21
N SER A 190 0.52 14.38 4.38
CA SER A 190 0.64 13.69 5.66
C SER A 190 -0.49 14.12 6.58
N ASP A 191 -1.45 13.22 6.77
CA ASP A 191 -2.60 13.45 7.65
C ASP A 191 -2.36 12.82 9.02
N CYS A 192 -2.55 13.59 10.10
CA CYS A 192 -2.48 13.19 11.51
C CYS A 192 -1.31 12.24 11.87
N GLY A 193 -0.13 12.44 11.26
CA GLY A 193 1.03 11.56 11.45
C GLY A 193 1.70 11.71 12.83
N CYS A 194 2.09 10.58 13.45
CA CYS A 194 2.96 10.60 14.64
C CYS A 194 4.42 10.83 14.20
N HIS A 195 4.82 12.09 14.08
CA HIS A 195 6.13 12.47 13.56
C HIS A 195 7.29 12.29 14.53
N ASP A 196 6.99 12.00 15.80
CA ASP A 196 7.97 11.64 16.82
C ASP A 196 7.39 10.56 17.74
N ASN A 197 7.91 9.36 17.67
CA ASN A 197 7.41 8.23 18.43
C ASN A 197 7.67 8.29 19.95
N ARG A 198 8.28 9.36 20.44
CA ARG A 198 8.33 9.70 21.89
C ARG A 198 7.03 10.35 22.37
N MET A 199 6.12 10.67 21.43
CA MET A 199 4.83 11.33 21.67
C MET A 199 3.68 10.38 21.29
N ASP A 200 2.44 10.80 21.57
CA ASP A 200 1.20 10.09 21.25
C ASP A 200 1.08 8.72 21.97
N LYS A 201 0.66 7.69 21.29
CA LYS A 201 0.31 6.36 21.82
C LYS A 201 1.55 5.56 22.23
N ILE A 202 2.03 5.74 23.48
CA ILE A 202 3.24 5.07 23.96
C ILE A 202 3.17 3.54 23.83
N TRP A 203 2.01 2.95 24.11
CA TRP A 203 1.79 1.51 23.98
C TRP A 203 1.98 0.98 22.56
N TRP A 204 1.58 1.76 21.53
CA TRP A 204 1.80 1.41 20.12
C TRP A 204 3.27 1.64 19.74
N ASN A 205 3.82 2.78 20.15
CA ASN A 205 5.20 3.11 19.85
C ASN A 205 6.19 2.10 20.47
N GLU A 206 6.04 1.76 21.75
CA GLU A 206 6.91 0.77 22.39
C GLU A 206 6.74 -0.66 21.84
N ALA A 207 5.57 -1.02 21.33
CA ALA A 207 5.37 -2.31 20.67
C ALA A 207 6.34 -2.52 19.49
N TRP A 208 6.69 -1.47 18.77
CA TRP A 208 7.54 -1.52 17.57
C TRP A 208 8.92 -0.94 17.78
N MET A 209 9.05 -0.01 18.68
CA MET A 209 10.31 0.68 18.98
C MET A 209 11.02 0.18 20.24
N GLY A 210 10.33 -0.60 21.10
CA GLY A 210 10.86 -1.03 22.39
C GLY A 210 11.03 0.14 23.35
N LYS A 211 11.83 -0.08 24.40
CA LYS A 211 12.13 0.99 25.38
C LYS A 211 12.82 2.19 24.73
N LEU A 212 12.55 3.37 25.29
CA LEU A 212 13.13 4.62 24.84
C LEU A 212 14.67 4.54 24.74
N GLY A 213 15.19 5.01 23.61
CA GLY A 213 16.62 5.00 23.32
C GLY A 213 16.97 5.88 22.11
N PRO A 214 18.25 5.94 21.70
CA PRO A 214 18.71 6.81 20.60
C PRO A 214 17.97 6.60 19.27
N HIS A 215 17.48 5.39 19.00
CA HIS A 215 16.75 5.05 17.79
C HIS A 215 15.43 5.82 17.66
N TYR A 216 14.81 6.27 18.74
CA TYR A 216 13.63 7.16 18.66
C TYR A 216 13.95 8.48 17.97
N LYS A 217 15.08 9.10 18.32
CA LYS A 217 15.55 10.33 17.66
C LYS A 217 15.89 10.07 16.19
N GLN A 218 16.51 8.93 15.90
CA GLN A 218 16.89 8.55 14.53
C GLN A 218 15.68 8.33 13.61
N ASN A 219 14.54 7.93 14.19
CA ASN A 219 13.28 7.70 13.46
C ASN A 219 12.31 8.90 13.49
N SER A 220 12.69 10.01 14.15
CA SER A 220 11.82 11.17 14.29
C SER A 220 11.85 12.06 13.04
N ASN A 221 10.70 12.23 12.39
CA ASN A 221 10.53 13.16 11.27
C ASN A 221 10.83 14.61 11.73
N VAL A 222 10.48 14.96 12.97
CA VAL A 222 10.79 16.30 13.54
C VAL A 222 12.29 16.54 13.58
N THR A 223 13.07 15.54 14.03
CA THR A 223 14.53 15.62 14.04
C THR A 223 15.13 15.82 12.65
N HIS A 224 14.49 15.27 11.63
CA HIS A 224 14.96 15.30 10.24
C HIS A 224 14.27 16.35 9.37
N ALA A 225 13.45 17.25 9.93
CA ALA A 225 12.66 18.23 9.18
C ALA A 225 13.48 19.09 8.20
N SER A 226 14.74 19.41 8.55
CA SER A 226 15.65 20.16 7.67
C SER A 226 16.07 19.42 6.39
N LYS A 227 15.78 18.12 6.29
CA LYS A 227 16.06 17.31 5.08
C LYS A 227 14.93 17.36 4.05
N LEU A 228 13.85 18.11 4.32
CA LEU A 228 12.70 18.16 3.43
C LEU A 228 13.10 18.54 2.00
N GLN A 229 12.74 17.69 1.04
CA GLN A 229 12.86 17.93 -0.37
C GLN A 229 11.51 17.66 -1.05
N GLY A 230 11.05 18.60 -1.86
CA GLY A 230 9.72 18.52 -2.48
C GLY A 230 8.63 19.23 -1.69
N ASP A 231 7.40 19.06 -2.12
CA ASP A 231 6.22 19.72 -1.55
C ASP A 231 5.60 18.90 -0.41
N LEU A 232 5.15 19.55 0.64
CA LEU A 232 4.54 18.92 1.79
C LEU A 232 3.24 19.60 2.19
N LEU A 233 2.16 18.82 2.29
CA LEU A 233 0.91 19.19 2.94
C LEU A 233 0.80 18.43 4.27
N LEU A 234 0.64 19.16 5.38
CA LEU A 234 0.31 18.61 6.70
C LEU A 234 -1.15 18.93 7.03
N THR A 235 -1.91 17.90 7.46
CA THR A 235 -3.31 18.02 7.87
C THR A 235 -3.54 17.31 9.20
#